data_6be71c46de0169f8bfd3a279f9a657d8
#
_entry.id   6be71c46de0169f8bfd3a279f9a657d8
#
_cell.length_a   1.000
_cell.length_b   1.000
_cell.length_c   1.000
_cell.angle_alpha   90.00
_cell.angle_beta   90.00
_cell.angle_gamma   90.00
#
_symmetry.space_group_name_H-M   'P 1'
#
loop_
_entity.id
_entity.type
_entity.pdbx_description
1 polymer ?
#
loop_
_entity_poly.entity_id
_entity_poly.type
_entity_poly.pdbx_seq_one_letter_code
_entity_poly.pdbx_strand_id
1 'polypeptide(L)'
;MASLSLKNICKVYPNGFEAVKDFNLEIADQEFIIFVGPSGCGKSTTLRMIAGLEDISSGELKIGDRVVNDVEPKDRDIAMVFQNYALYPHMSVYDNMAFGLKLRKVPKDEIDKMVKEAAKILDLTALLDRKPKALSGGQRQRVAMGRAIVRNPKVFLMDEPLSNLDAKLRVQMRIEIAKLHQRLGTTIIYVTHDQTEAITLGDRIVVMKDGVIQQVDTPQNLYEKPANLFVAGFMGSPQMNFLDAVVEVQGDAASLKVAGKSIPLPPAKAKKVIEGGYDGKTVTFGIRPEDVYDSEMFIETAKCVFESTIKVYELLGAEVYLYFDLAEFPLTARVDSRTTARPGDTVKFAFDVEKIHIFDKETEQVITN
;
A
#
# COMPACT_ATOMS: atom_id res chain seq x y z
N MET A 1 -4.39 20.42 14.20
CA MET A 1 -4.47 19.64 12.98
C MET A 1 -5.86 19.01 12.92
N ALA A 2 -6.18 18.06 12.09
CA ALA A 2 -7.55 17.57 12.05
C ALA A 2 -7.62 16.08 11.77
N SER A 3 -8.50 15.38 12.50
CA SER A 3 -8.99 14.05 12.14
C SER A 3 -9.94 14.12 10.94
N LEU A 4 -10.17 13.00 10.27
CA LEU A 4 -11.21 12.89 9.24
C LEU A 4 -12.13 11.71 9.55
N SER A 5 -13.41 11.90 9.23
CA SER A 5 -14.42 10.84 9.31
C SER A 5 -15.15 10.74 7.98
N LEU A 6 -15.07 9.58 7.36
CA LEU A 6 -15.78 9.23 6.14
C LEU A 6 -16.83 8.16 6.50
N LYS A 7 -18.12 8.47 6.35
CA LYS A 7 -19.22 7.56 6.71
C LYS A 7 -20.10 7.29 5.52
N ASN A 8 -20.15 6.02 5.10
CA ASN A 8 -20.96 5.53 3.98
C ASN A 8 -20.77 6.36 2.70
N ILE A 9 -19.53 6.79 2.45
CA ILE A 9 -19.20 7.62 1.28
C ILE A 9 -19.35 6.78 0.02
N CYS A 10 -20.17 7.27 -0.91
CA CYS A 10 -20.35 6.69 -2.22
C CYS A 10 -20.11 7.71 -3.33
N LYS A 11 -19.61 7.23 -4.46
CA LYS A 11 -19.51 8.00 -5.71
C LYS A 11 -20.11 7.23 -6.86
N VAL A 12 -21.17 7.78 -7.43
CA VAL A 12 -21.83 7.29 -8.64
C VAL A 12 -21.71 8.37 -9.70
N TYR A 13 -21.15 8.03 -10.85
CA TYR A 13 -21.05 8.93 -11.99
C TYR A 13 -22.37 8.95 -12.81
N PRO A 14 -22.60 9.98 -13.64
CA PRO A 14 -23.86 10.10 -14.45
C PRO A 14 -24.15 8.91 -15.36
N ASN A 15 -23.12 8.15 -15.75
CA ASN A 15 -23.25 6.94 -16.55
C ASN A 15 -23.64 5.69 -15.73
N GLY A 16 -23.91 5.83 -14.42
CA GLY A 16 -24.25 4.75 -13.51
C GLY A 16 -23.05 3.98 -12.94
N PHE A 17 -21.80 4.36 -13.28
CA PHE A 17 -20.62 3.71 -12.75
C PHE A 17 -20.39 4.09 -11.28
N GLU A 18 -20.37 3.10 -10.40
CA GLU A 18 -20.09 3.25 -8.98
C GLU A 18 -18.58 3.14 -8.72
N ALA A 19 -17.91 4.27 -8.62
CA ALA A 19 -16.45 4.34 -8.43
C ALA A 19 -16.02 4.13 -6.97
N VAL A 20 -16.87 4.47 -6.00
CA VAL A 20 -16.64 4.27 -4.56
C VAL A 20 -17.96 3.83 -3.94
N LYS A 21 -17.90 2.77 -3.12
CA LYS A 21 -19.06 2.10 -2.55
C LYS A 21 -18.89 1.95 -1.03
N ASP A 22 -19.81 2.52 -0.28
CA ASP A 22 -19.89 2.40 1.17
C ASP A 22 -18.53 2.54 1.88
N PHE A 23 -17.78 3.58 1.52
CA PHE A 23 -16.45 3.81 2.05
C PHE A 23 -16.54 4.38 3.46
N ASN A 24 -16.10 3.59 4.44
CA ASN A 24 -16.12 3.93 5.86
C ASN A 24 -14.69 3.96 6.41
N LEU A 25 -14.25 5.13 6.92
CA LEU A 25 -12.91 5.28 7.46
C LEU A 25 -12.84 6.42 8.48
N GLU A 26 -12.26 6.12 9.63
CA GLU A 26 -11.86 7.13 10.61
C GLU A 26 -10.34 7.29 10.55
N ILE A 27 -9.88 8.53 10.38
CA ILE A 27 -8.47 8.91 10.32
C ILE A 27 -8.16 9.79 11.52
N ALA A 28 -7.19 9.39 12.33
CA ALA A 28 -6.78 10.13 13.51
C ALA A 28 -6.04 11.42 13.14
N ASP A 29 -6.01 12.39 14.08
CA ASP A 29 -5.15 13.55 13.91
C ASP A 29 -3.68 13.16 13.86
N GLN A 30 -2.94 13.76 12.92
CA GLN A 30 -1.51 13.51 12.65
C GLN A 30 -1.21 12.11 12.09
N GLU A 31 -2.21 11.36 11.66
CA GLU A 31 -2.02 10.04 11.07
C GLU A 31 -1.55 10.15 9.60
N PHE A 32 -0.60 9.28 9.22
CA PHE A 32 -0.21 9.08 7.83
C PHE A 32 -0.95 7.85 7.27
N ILE A 33 -2.02 8.08 6.52
CA ILE A 33 -2.80 7.00 5.93
C ILE A 33 -2.57 6.89 4.43
N ILE A 34 -2.48 5.66 3.93
CA ILE A 34 -2.17 5.40 2.51
C ILE A 34 -3.30 4.59 1.88
N PHE A 35 -3.76 5.03 0.71
CA PHE A 35 -4.71 4.28 -0.12
C PHE A 35 -3.94 3.54 -1.21
N VAL A 36 -4.06 2.22 -1.25
CA VAL A 36 -3.44 1.34 -2.26
C VAL A 36 -4.49 0.46 -2.93
N GLY A 37 -4.16 -0.02 -4.12
CA GLY A 37 -5.01 -0.93 -4.88
C GLY A 37 -4.76 -0.82 -6.37
N PRO A 38 -5.37 -1.68 -7.19
CA PRO A 38 -5.24 -1.66 -8.65
C PRO A 38 -5.68 -0.32 -9.27
N SER A 39 -5.30 -0.08 -10.51
CA SER A 39 -5.79 1.09 -11.26
C SER A 39 -7.30 1.05 -11.38
N GLY A 40 -7.94 2.20 -11.18
CA GLY A 40 -9.41 2.32 -11.28
C GLY A 40 -10.20 1.86 -10.05
N CYS A 41 -9.58 1.42 -8.94
CA CYS A 41 -10.30 0.97 -7.75
C CYS A 41 -10.87 2.09 -6.86
N GLY A 42 -10.83 3.37 -7.28
CA GLY A 42 -11.48 4.47 -6.57
C GLY A 42 -10.57 5.35 -5.70
N LYS A 43 -9.27 5.06 -5.54
CA LYS A 43 -8.32 5.82 -4.68
C LYS A 43 -8.31 7.32 -4.93
N SER A 44 -7.95 7.72 -6.16
CA SER A 44 -7.88 9.14 -6.55
C SER A 44 -9.26 9.80 -6.54
N THR A 45 -10.33 9.06 -6.83
CA THR A 45 -11.71 9.55 -6.71
C THR A 45 -12.03 9.88 -5.25
N THR A 46 -11.70 8.99 -4.32
CA THR A 46 -11.90 9.23 -2.87
C THR A 46 -11.06 10.42 -2.41
N LEU A 47 -9.79 10.49 -2.81
CA LEU A 47 -8.92 11.62 -2.48
C LEU A 47 -9.50 12.96 -3.00
N ARG A 48 -10.04 12.97 -4.24
CA ARG A 48 -10.66 14.16 -4.84
C ARG A 48 -11.97 14.55 -4.16
N MET A 49 -12.76 13.58 -3.68
CA MET A 49 -13.95 13.86 -2.85
C MET A 49 -13.55 14.54 -1.53
N ILE A 50 -12.49 14.07 -0.87
CA ILE A 50 -11.94 14.72 0.33
C ILE A 50 -11.47 16.14 0.00
N ALA A 51 -10.85 16.33 -1.16
CA ALA A 51 -10.40 17.64 -1.63
C ALA A 51 -11.55 18.59 -2.02
N GLY A 52 -12.76 18.10 -2.23
CA GLY A 52 -13.88 18.86 -2.81
C GLY A 52 -13.73 19.12 -4.30
N LEU A 53 -12.87 18.37 -4.98
CA LEU A 53 -12.68 18.41 -6.44
C LEU A 53 -13.59 17.42 -7.18
N GLU A 54 -14.30 16.58 -6.43
CA GLU A 54 -15.29 15.62 -6.91
C GLU A 54 -16.43 15.60 -5.91
N ASP A 55 -17.67 15.62 -6.41
CA ASP A 55 -18.86 15.60 -5.58
C ASP A 55 -19.07 14.22 -4.93
N ILE A 56 -19.50 14.21 -3.69
CA ILE A 56 -19.93 13.02 -2.96
C ILE A 56 -21.38 12.73 -3.35
N SER A 57 -21.68 11.49 -3.82
CA SER A 57 -23.06 11.13 -4.20
C SER A 57 -23.93 10.82 -2.99
N SER A 58 -23.37 10.22 -1.95
CA SER A 58 -24.03 9.97 -0.65
C SER A 58 -23.02 9.74 0.46
N GLY A 59 -23.45 9.81 1.70
CA GLY A 59 -22.60 9.68 2.88
C GLY A 59 -22.20 11.01 3.48
N GLU A 60 -21.40 11.00 4.53
CA GLU A 60 -20.96 12.19 5.26
C GLU A 60 -19.43 12.23 5.38
N LEU A 61 -18.83 13.35 4.99
CA LEU A 61 -17.41 13.63 5.18
C LEU A 61 -17.23 14.75 6.19
N LYS A 62 -16.43 14.49 7.25
CA LYS A 62 -15.99 15.48 8.20
C LYS A 62 -14.50 15.70 8.17
N ILE A 63 -14.06 16.94 8.37
CA ILE A 63 -12.67 17.33 8.67
C ILE A 63 -12.70 18.04 10.02
N GLY A 64 -12.11 17.41 11.03
CA GLY A 64 -12.37 17.77 12.43
C GLY A 64 -13.86 17.61 12.76
N ASP A 65 -14.45 18.59 13.40
CA ASP A 65 -15.88 18.57 13.76
C ASP A 65 -16.82 19.10 12.68
N ARG A 66 -16.26 19.53 11.50
CA ARG A 66 -17.02 20.19 10.46
C ARG A 66 -17.37 19.20 9.32
N VAL A 67 -18.67 19.10 9.00
CA VAL A 67 -19.13 18.45 7.76
C VAL A 67 -18.72 19.31 6.56
N VAL A 68 -18.11 18.69 5.54
CA VAL A 68 -17.51 19.42 4.41
C VAL A 68 -18.06 19.00 3.06
N ASN A 69 -19.12 18.22 2.99
CA ASN A 69 -19.70 17.76 1.72
C ASN A 69 -19.90 18.90 0.71
N ASP A 70 -20.54 19.99 1.14
CA ASP A 70 -20.87 21.15 0.32
C ASP A 70 -19.89 22.33 0.48
N VAL A 71 -18.71 22.09 1.09
CA VAL A 71 -17.71 23.13 1.30
C VAL A 71 -16.77 23.18 0.11
N GLU A 72 -16.59 24.38 -0.44
CA GLU A 72 -15.65 24.63 -1.54
C GLU A 72 -14.21 24.20 -1.17
N PRO A 73 -13.41 23.68 -2.12
CA PRO A 73 -12.04 23.22 -1.86
C PRO A 73 -11.14 24.24 -1.14
N LYS A 74 -11.28 25.54 -1.47
CA LYS A 74 -10.50 26.62 -0.86
C LYS A 74 -10.76 26.82 0.61
N ASP A 75 -11.94 26.39 1.11
CA ASP A 75 -12.43 26.61 2.48
C ASP A 75 -12.37 25.34 3.35
N ARG A 76 -11.77 24.23 2.83
CA ARG A 76 -11.59 22.95 3.56
C ARG A 76 -10.32 22.88 4.41
N ASP A 77 -9.47 23.91 4.41
CA ASP A 77 -8.16 23.93 5.09
C ASP A 77 -7.24 22.74 4.72
N ILE A 78 -7.29 22.31 3.47
CA ILE A 78 -6.48 21.24 2.92
C ILE A 78 -5.46 21.76 1.91
N ALA A 79 -4.42 20.98 1.66
CA ALA A 79 -3.52 21.19 0.53
C ALA A 79 -3.34 19.89 -0.24
N MET A 80 -3.29 19.97 -1.58
CA MET A 80 -3.15 18.81 -2.44
C MET A 80 -1.92 18.92 -3.33
N VAL A 81 -1.15 17.83 -3.38
CA VAL A 81 -0.05 17.62 -4.33
C VAL A 81 -0.55 16.64 -5.40
N PHE A 82 -0.52 17.08 -6.65
CA PHE A 82 -0.98 16.29 -7.80
C PHE A 82 0.15 15.47 -8.40
N GLN A 83 -0.16 14.39 -9.08
CA GLN A 83 0.76 13.50 -9.78
C GLN A 83 1.69 14.24 -10.77
N ASN A 84 1.18 15.25 -11.47
CA ASN A 84 1.93 16.07 -12.44
C ASN A 84 2.55 17.33 -11.81
N TYR A 85 2.56 17.42 -10.48
CA TYR A 85 3.03 18.57 -9.68
C TYR A 85 2.26 19.88 -9.91
N ALA A 86 1.58 20.07 -11.04
CA ALA A 86 0.79 21.22 -11.42
C ALA A 86 1.46 22.57 -11.13
N LEU A 87 2.79 22.68 -11.40
CA LEU A 87 3.54 23.93 -11.21
C LEU A 87 3.21 24.92 -12.33
N TYR A 88 3.19 26.20 -11.99
CA TYR A 88 3.02 27.29 -12.95
C TYR A 88 4.38 27.51 -13.67
N PRO A 89 4.49 27.19 -14.98
CA PRO A 89 5.78 27.12 -15.66
C PRO A 89 6.44 28.48 -15.88
N HIS A 90 5.67 29.55 -15.88
CA HIS A 90 6.13 30.94 -16.07
C HIS A 90 6.60 31.60 -14.77
N MET A 91 6.20 31.06 -13.61
CA MET A 91 6.57 31.55 -12.28
C MET A 91 7.88 30.95 -11.79
N SER A 92 8.61 31.71 -10.96
CA SER A 92 9.75 31.19 -10.20
C SER A 92 9.32 30.14 -9.17
N VAL A 93 10.29 29.45 -8.54
CA VAL A 93 10.05 28.58 -7.38
C VAL A 93 9.39 29.39 -6.26
N TYR A 94 9.94 30.55 -5.94
CA TYR A 94 9.37 31.47 -4.95
C TYR A 94 7.93 31.81 -5.27
N ASP A 95 7.64 32.25 -6.50
CA ASP A 95 6.29 32.64 -6.89
C ASP A 95 5.30 31.48 -6.90
N ASN A 96 5.72 30.28 -7.30
CA ASN A 96 4.90 29.06 -7.20
C ASN A 96 4.50 28.80 -5.74
N MET A 97 5.43 28.89 -4.80
CA MET A 97 5.17 28.70 -3.38
C MET A 97 4.28 29.82 -2.80
N ALA A 98 4.57 31.07 -3.15
CA ALA A 98 3.88 32.26 -2.65
C ALA A 98 2.46 32.44 -3.22
N PHE A 99 2.13 31.80 -4.34
CA PHE A 99 0.92 32.10 -5.12
C PHE A 99 -0.38 32.01 -4.29
N GLY A 100 -0.57 30.92 -3.54
CA GLY A 100 -1.75 30.74 -2.71
C GLY A 100 -1.88 31.76 -1.58
N LEU A 101 -0.76 32.22 -1.03
CA LEU A 101 -0.72 33.26 0.01
C LEU A 101 -1.04 34.64 -0.58
N LYS A 102 -0.54 34.93 -1.77
CA LYS A 102 -0.85 36.17 -2.51
C LYS A 102 -2.37 36.29 -2.80
N LEU A 103 -2.99 35.19 -3.22
CA LEU A 103 -4.46 35.14 -3.44
C LEU A 103 -5.25 35.40 -2.15
N ARG A 104 -4.76 34.95 -1.02
CA ARG A 104 -5.35 35.20 0.31
C ARG A 104 -5.04 36.59 0.87
N LYS A 105 -4.29 37.41 0.10
CA LYS A 105 -3.88 38.78 0.48
C LYS A 105 -3.04 38.84 1.77
N VAL A 106 -2.24 37.80 2.03
CA VAL A 106 -1.28 37.79 3.16
C VAL A 106 -0.24 38.90 2.94
N PRO A 107 0.21 39.59 3.98
CA PRO A 107 1.26 40.60 3.89
C PRO A 107 2.55 40.07 3.27
N LYS A 108 3.25 40.89 2.48
CA LYS A 108 4.46 40.48 1.76
C LYS A 108 5.57 39.96 2.68
N ASP A 109 5.78 40.59 3.82
CA ASP A 109 6.83 40.19 4.77
C ASP A 109 6.53 38.81 5.38
N GLU A 110 5.26 38.52 5.63
CA GLU A 110 4.80 37.23 6.13
C GLU A 110 4.93 36.15 5.05
N ILE A 111 4.56 36.46 3.79
CA ILE A 111 4.79 35.55 2.64
C ILE A 111 6.26 35.20 2.53
N ASP A 112 7.15 36.20 2.57
CA ASP A 112 8.60 36.00 2.43
C ASP A 112 9.13 35.08 3.54
N LYS A 113 8.71 35.31 4.77
CA LYS A 113 9.06 34.46 5.91
C LYS A 113 8.58 33.01 5.70
N MET A 114 7.30 32.80 5.39
CA MET A 114 6.72 31.45 5.21
C MET A 114 7.37 30.69 4.04
N VAL A 115 7.63 31.37 2.91
CA VAL A 115 8.28 30.76 1.75
C VAL A 115 9.73 30.38 2.06
N LYS A 116 10.49 31.24 2.74
CA LYS A 116 11.88 30.94 3.12
C LYS A 116 11.97 29.81 4.14
N GLU A 117 11.07 29.74 5.11
CA GLU A 117 10.97 28.63 6.05
C GLU A 117 10.68 27.31 5.34
N ALA A 118 9.67 27.28 4.47
CA ALA A 118 9.35 26.09 3.68
C ALA A 118 10.48 25.69 2.72
N ALA A 119 11.14 26.66 2.08
CA ALA A 119 12.28 26.43 1.22
C ALA A 119 13.47 25.83 1.98
N LYS A 120 13.70 26.26 3.22
CA LYS A 120 14.74 25.69 4.09
C LYS A 120 14.40 24.23 4.48
N ILE A 121 13.14 23.95 4.79
CA ILE A 121 12.67 22.59 5.10
C ILE A 121 12.93 21.62 3.95
N LEU A 122 12.70 22.08 2.71
CA LEU A 122 12.72 21.28 1.48
C LEU A 122 14.05 21.39 0.70
N ASP A 123 15.07 22.05 1.25
CA ASP A 123 16.34 22.28 0.58
C ASP A 123 16.18 22.96 -0.81
N LEU A 124 15.36 24.01 -0.86
CA LEU A 124 15.05 24.79 -2.08
C LEU A 124 15.63 26.21 -2.04
N THR A 125 16.28 26.63 -0.96
CA THR A 125 16.72 28.01 -0.75
C THR A 125 17.54 28.56 -1.91
N ALA A 126 18.48 27.77 -2.45
CA ALA A 126 19.33 28.17 -3.59
C ALA A 126 18.60 28.13 -4.95
N LEU A 127 17.35 27.69 -4.97
CA LEU A 127 16.58 27.49 -6.19
C LEU A 127 15.39 28.44 -6.33
N LEU A 128 15.16 29.32 -5.35
CA LEU A 128 13.96 30.16 -5.26
C LEU A 128 13.72 31.02 -6.52
N ASP A 129 14.77 31.49 -7.16
CA ASP A 129 14.68 32.34 -8.37
C ASP A 129 14.57 31.53 -9.68
N ARG A 130 14.74 30.21 -9.63
CA ARG A 130 14.67 29.36 -10.81
C ARG A 130 13.22 29.12 -11.24
N LYS A 131 13.04 28.82 -12.54
CA LYS A 131 11.74 28.38 -13.10
C LYS A 131 11.68 26.84 -13.17
N PRO A 132 10.46 26.24 -13.19
CA PRO A 132 10.27 24.79 -13.21
C PRO A 132 11.06 24.06 -14.29
N LYS A 133 11.25 24.66 -15.49
CA LYS A 133 12.01 24.06 -16.60
C LYS A 133 13.49 23.81 -16.27
N ALA A 134 14.05 24.57 -15.30
CA ALA A 134 15.45 24.48 -14.88
C ALA A 134 15.62 23.55 -13.65
N LEU A 135 14.62 22.75 -13.30
CA LEU A 135 14.61 21.87 -12.13
C LEU A 135 14.59 20.41 -12.54
N SER A 136 15.23 19.55 -11.73
CA SER A 136 15.04 18.09 -11.82
C SER A 136 13.62 17.66 -11.39
N GLY A 137 13.23 16.40 -11.66
CA GLY A 137 11.95 15.85 -11.24
C GLY A 137 11.69 15.99 -9.74
N GLY A 138 12.65 15.58 -8.91
CA GLY A 138 12.54 15.71 -7.45
C GLY A 138 12.54 17.15 -6.95
N GLN A 139 13.26 18.06 -7.63
CA GLN A 139 13.17 19.48 -7.29
C GLN A 139 11.79 20.05 -7.59
N ARG A 140 11.18 19.70 -8.75
CA ARG A 140 9.79 20.09 -9.07
C ARG A 140 8.81 19.58 -8.04
N GLN A 141 8.96 18.32 -7.63
CA GLN A 141 8.13 17.75 -6.58
C GLN A 141 8.26 18.49 -5.26
N ARG A 142 9.49 18.75 -4.80
CA ARG A 142 9.73 19.54 -3.57
C ARG A 142 9.10 20.94 -3.66
N VAL A 143 9.10 21.57 -4.83
CA VAL A 143 8.40 22.85 -5.03
C VAL A 143 6.88 22.70 -4.89
N ALA A 144 6.29 21.63 -5.44
CA ALA A 144 4.86 21.34 -5.27
C ALA A 144 4.50 21.10 -3.80
N MET A 145 5.34 20.38 -3.06
CA MET A 145 5.19 20.20 -1.61
C MET A 145 5.32 21.54 -0.87
N GLY A 146 6.31 22.37 -1.23
CA GLY A 146 6.50 23.69 -0.66
C GLY A 146 5.29 24.62 -0.86
N ARG A 147 4.69 24.60 -2.04
CA ARG A 147 3.44 25.32 -2.34
C ARG A 147 2.28 24.89 -1.44
N ALA A 148 2.27 23.63 -1.03
CA ALA A 148 1.27 23.10 -0.13
C ALA A 148 1.59 23.44 1.35
N ILE A 149 2.85 23.31 1.78
CA ILE A 149 3.31 23.54 3.16
C ILE A 149 3.12 24.98 3.60
N VAL A 150 3.45 25.96 2.74
CA VAL A 150 3.32 27.38 3.08
C VAL A 150 1.92 27.80 3.51
N ARG A 151 0.89 27.01 3.19
CA ARG A 151 -0.49 27.26 3.59
C ARG A 151 -0.82 26.77 4.99
N ASN A 152 0.10 26.02 5.61
CA ASN A 152 -0.09 25.36 6.92
C ASN A 152 -1.44 24.60 7.00
N PRO A 153 -1.69 23.65 6.09
CA PRO A 153 -2.98 22.99 5.99
C PRO A 153 -3.20 22.04 7.17
N LYS A 154 -4.48 21.82 7.52
CA LYS A 154 -4.86 20.83 8.52
C LYS A 154 -4.66 19.41 8.03
N VAL A 155 -4.85 19.18 6.72
CA VAL A 155 -4.73 17.87 6.06
C VAL A 155 -3.94 18.02 4.75
N PHE A 156 -3.01 17.12 4.55
CA PHE A 156 -2.21 17.01 3.33
C PHE A 156 -2.72 15.86 2.46
N LEU A 157 -3.05 16.14 1.22
CA LEU A 157 -3.50 15.16 0.23
C LEU A 157 -2.42 14.99 -0.84
N MET A 158 -2.04 13.75 -1.15
CA MET A 158 -1.01 13.44 -2.14
C MET A 158 -1.52 12.38 -3.12
N ASP A 159 -1.71 12.75 -4.39
CA ASP A 159 -2.17 11.87 -5.46
C ASP A 159 -0.97 11.39 -6.28
N GLU A 160 -0.49 10.18 -6.01
CA GLU A 160 0.66 9.52 -6.66
C GLU A 160 1.89 10.43 -6.85
N PRO A 161 2.39 11.11 -5.81
CA PRO A 161 3.38 12.17 -5.99
C PRO A 161 4.75 11.67 -6.47
N LEU A 162 5.08 10.36 -6.32
CA LEU A 162 6.37 9.79 -6.69
C LEU A 162 6.37 9.01 -8.01
N SER A 163 5.20 8.82 -8.64
CA SER A 163 5.04 7.96 -9.83
C SER A 163 5.93 8.36 -11.03
N ASN A 164 6.22 9.66 -11.18
CA ASN A 164 7.00 10.21 -12.29
C ASN A 164 8.50 10.33 -12.00
N LEU A 165 9.01 9.68 -10.94
CA LEU A 165 10.41 9.72 -10.55
C LEU A 165 11.12 8.41 -10.87
N ASP A 166 12.44 8.50 -11.16
CA ASP A 166 13.29 7.32 -11.23
C ASP A 166 13.46 6.64 -9.86
N ALA A 167 13.89 5.37 -9.85
CA ALA A 167 13.96 4.54 -8.65
C ALA A 167 14.84 5.16 -7.54
N LYS A 168 16.00 5.72 -7.90
CA LYS A 168 16.92 6.32 -6.92
C LYS A 168 16.31 7.55 -6.27
N LEU A 169 15.70 8.41 -7.07
CA LEU A 169 15.07 9.63 -6.61
C LEU A 169 13.81 9.33 -5.79
N ARG A 170 13.05 8.29 -6.15
CA ARG A 170 11.88 7.82 -5.39
C ARG A 170 12.26 7.42 -3.96
N VAL A 171 13.36 6.66 -3.77
CA VAL A 171 13.88 6.32 -2.44
C VAL A 171 14.20 7.56 -1.62
N GLN A 172 14.93 8.53 -2.21
CA GLN A 172 15.27 9.78 -1.53
C GLN A 172 14.02 10.56 -1.12
N MET A 173 13.04 10.66 -2.02
CA MET A 173 11.81 11.42 -1.76
C MET A 173 10.91 10.76 -0.71
N ARG A 174 10.87 9.43 -0.63
CA ARG A 174 10.18 8.74 0.49
C ARG A 174 10.77 9.16 1.84
N ILE A 175 12.10 9.16 1.95
CA ILE A 175 12.77 9.59 3.19
C ILE A 175 12.42 11.04 3.52
N GLU A 176 12.39 11.93 2.52
CA GLU A 176 12.05 13.35 2.74
C GLU A 176 10.57 13.54 3.15
N ILE A 177 9.64 12.77 2.57
CA ILE A 177 8.23 12.79 2.95
C ILE A 177 8.05 12.29 4.40
N ALA A 178 8.72 11.20 4.80
CA ALA A 178 8.68 10.70 6.18
C ALA A 178 9.20 11.75 7.18
N LYS A 179 10.36 12.37 6.90
CA LYS A 179 10.91 13.46 7.72
C LYS A 179 9.97 14.66 7.79
N LEU A 180 9.33 14.98 6.67
CA LEU A 180 8.39 16.09 6.60
C LEU A 180 7.17 15.83 7.49
N HIS A 181 6.59 14.63 7.43
CA HIS A 181 5.48 14.23 8.29
C HIS A 181 5.84 14.37 9.78
N GLN A 182 6.99 13.80 10.19
CA GLN A 182 7.49 13.93 11.57
C GLN A 182 7.68 15.37 12.03
N ARG A 183 8.12 16.26 11.12
CA ARG A 183 8.36 17.68 11.44
C ARG A 183 7.09 18.50 11.50
N LEU A 184 6.15 18.25 10.61
CA LEU A 184 4.90 19.02 10.51
C LEU A 184 3.84 18.53 11.49
N GLY A 185 3.82 17.22 11.82
CA GLY A 185 2.76 16.58 12.61
C GLY A 185 1.37 16.78 11.99
N THR A 186 1.27 16.76 10.67
CA THR A 186 0.03 17.02 9.92
C THR A 186 -0.57 15.71 9.45
N THR A 187 -1.89 15.57 9.48
CA THR A 187 -2.59 14.42 8.91
C THR A 187 -2.33 14.33 7.40
N ILE A 188 -1.87 13.18 6.92
CA ILE A 188 -1.55 12.95 5.51
C ILE A 188 -2.41 11.83 4.96
N ILE A 189 -3.02 12.06 3.79
CA ILE A 189 -3.66 11.04 2.98
C ILE A 189 -2.88 10.93 1.67
N TYR A 190 -2.34 9.75 1.42
CA TYR A 190 -1.43 9.49 0.31
C TYR A 190 -1.99 8.38 -0.57
N VAL A 191 -2.08 8.61 -1.85
CA VAL A 191 -2.48 7.62 -2.84
C VAL A 191 -1.26 7.11 -3.58
N THR A 192 -1.12 5.81 -3.70
CA THR A 192 -0.07 5.17 -4.50
C THR A 192 -0.54 3.82 -5.05
N HIS A 193 0.13 3.34 -6.08
CA HIS A 193 0.07 1.94 -6.55
C HIS A 193 1.33 1.15 -6.17
N ASP A 194 2.33 1.81 -5.56
CA ASP A 194 3.59 1.20 -5.12
C ASP A 194 3.46 0.71 -3.67
N GLN A 195 3.55 -0.62 -3.50
CA GLN A 195 3.45 -1.26 -2.18
C GLN A 195 4.62 -0.88 -1.26
N THR A 196 5.82 -0.64 -1.83
CA THR A 196 6.98 -0.24 -1.04
C THR A 196 6.78 1.14 -0.43
N GLU A 197 6.17 2.07 -1.18
CA GLU A 197 5.79 3.38 -0.64
C GLU A 197 4.80 3.22 0.52
N ALA A 198 3.78 2.37 0.33
CA ALA A 198 2.75 2.14 1.33
C ALA A 198 3.32 1.55 2.63
N ILE A 199 4.13 0.51 2.53
CA ILE A 199 4.71 -0.18 3.68
C ILE A 199 5.70 0.72 4.44
N THR A 200 6.44 1.60 3.72
CA THR A 200 7.50 2.40 4.34
C THR A 200 7.04 3.75 4.91
N LEU A 201 5.92 4.28 4.47
CA LEU A 201 5.45 5.62 4.85
C LEU A 201 4.22 5.62 5.77
N GLY A 202 3.31 4.65 5.58
CA GLY A 202 2.00 4.67 6.24
C GLY A 202 2.02 4.17 7.68
N ASP A 203 1.29 4.85 8.55
CA ASP A 203 0.90 4.31 9.86
C ASP A 203 -0.16 3.21 9.67
N ARG A 204 -1.17 3.48 8.81
CA ARG A 204 -2.12 2.49 8.31
C ARG A 204 -2.26 2.59 6.79
N ILE A 205 -2.64 1.47 6.20
CA ILE A 205 -2.90 1.33 4.77
C ILE A 205 -4.35 0.89 4.57
N VAL A 206 -5.02 1.52 3.63
CA VAL A 206 -6.35 1.15 3.13
C VAL A 206 -6.16 0.42 1.80
N VAL A 207 -6.38 -0.88 1.78
CA VAL A 207 -6.35 -1.68 0.56
C VAL A 207 -7.72 -1.63 -0.10
N MET A 208 -7.79 -1.18 -1.35
CA MET A 208 -9.03 -0.99 -2.10
C MET A 208 -9.08 -1.90 -3.34
N LYS A 209 -10.27 -2.43 -3.63
CA LYS A 209 -10.59 -3.16 -4.87
C LYS A 209 -12.02 -2.80 -5.29
N ASP A 210 -12.22 -2.47 -6.56
CA ASP A 210 -13.53 -2.24 -7.20
C ASP A 210 -14.46 -1.27 -6.43
N GLY A 211 -13.87 -0.20 -5.87
CA GLY A 211 -14.57 0.84 -5.12
C GLY A 211 -14.82 0.51 -3.65
N VAL A 212 -14.38 -0.65 -3.17
CA VAL A 212 -14.62 -1.16 -1.79
C VAL A 212 -13.31 -1.28 -1.02
N ILE A 213 -13.35 -0.96 0.26
CA ILE A 213 -12.25 -1.26 1.21
C ILE A 213 -12.19 -2.77 1.43
N GLN A 214 -11.04 -3.37 1.21
CA GLN A 214 -10.79 -4.79 1.49
C GLN A 214 -10.24 -5.02 2.89
N GLN A 215 -9.33 -4.16 3.32
CA GLN A 215 -8.78 -4.16 4.69
C GLN A 215 -8.16 -2.80 4.99
N VAL A 216 -8.22 -2.40 6.26
CA VAL A 216 -7.52 -1.23 6.82
C VAL A 216 -6.73 -1.69 8.02
N ASP A 217 -5.40 -1.61 7.95
CA ASP A 217 -4.54 -2.04 9.06
C ASP A 217 -3.14 -1.43 8.94
N THR A 218 -2.28 -1.72 9.93
CA THR A 218 -0.86 -1.43 9.85
C THR A 218 -0.19 -2.21 8.72
N PRO A 219 0.91 -1.73 8.13
CA PRO A 219 1.65 -2.45 7.10
C PRO A 219 1.98 -3.90 7.48
N GLN A 220 2.41 -4.11 8.72
CA GLN A 220 2.76 -5.43 9.25
C GLN A 220 1.55 -6.37 9.29
N ASN A 221 0.41 -5.91 9.81
CA ASN A 221 -0.80 -6.72 9.89
C ASN A 221 -1.35 -7.09 8.50
N LEU A 222 -1.34 -6.16 7.54
CA LEU A 222 -1.75 -6.45 6.17
C LEU A 222 -0.90 -7.54 5.51
N TYR A 223 0.39 -7.58 5.86
CA TYR A 223 1.32 -8.59 5.37
C TYR A 223 1.15 -9.93 6.07
N GLU A 224 1.12 -9.94 7.41
CA GLU A 224 1.09 -11.15 8.24
C GLU A 224 -0.33 -11.73 8.43
N LYS A 225 -1.37 -10.88 8.36
CA LYS A 225 -2.76 -11.25 8.66
C LYS A 225 -3.73 -10.69 7.62
N PRO A 226 -3.58 -11.05 6.35
CA PRO A 226 -4.50 -10.61 5.30
C PRO A 226 -5.91 -11.12 5.59
N ALA A 227 -6.91 -10.24 5.41
CA ALA A 227 -8.30 -10.56 5.67
C ALA A 227 -8.92 -11.46 4.58
N ASN A 228 -8.40 -11.42 3.38
CA ASN A 228 -8.89 -12.19 2.24
C ASN A 228 -7.79 -12.50 1.23
N LEU A 229 -8.12 -13.34 0.26
CA LEU A 229 -7.23 -13.80 -0.80
C LEU A 229 -6.65 -12.64 -1.63
N PHE A 230 -7.48 -11.60 -1.90
CA PHE A 230 -7.04 -10.43 -2.64
C PHE A 230 -5.93 -9.67 -1.90
N VAL A 231 -6.13 -9.37 -0.60
CA VAL A 231 -5.12 -8.66 0.20
C VAL A 231 -3.84 -9.48 0.29
N ALA A 232 -3.95 -10.80 0.50
CA ALA A 232 -2.81 -11.71 0.58
C ALA A 232 -1.96 -11.69 -0.70
N GLY A 233 -2.61 -11.73 -1.87
CA GLY A 233 -1.94 -11.70 -3.17
C GLY A 233 -1.48 -10.30 -3.57
N PHE A 234 -2.19 -9.26 -3.13
CA PHE A 234 -1.84 -7.89 -3.46
C PHE A 234 -0.65 -7.39 -2.62
N MET A 235 -0.56 -7.77 -1.33
CA MET A 235 0.51 -7.31 -0.42
C MET A 235 1.70 -8.27 -0.42
N GLY A 236 2.81 -7.82 -0.97
CA GLY A 236 4.08 -8.56 -1.04
C GLY A 236 4.67 -8.59 -2.46
N SER A 237 6.00 -8.64 -2.54
CA SER A 237 6.76 -8.78 -3.80
C SER A 237 7.95 -9.70 -3.54
N PRO A 238 7.94 -10.91 -4.12
CA PRO A 238 6.90 -11.49 -4.98
C PRO A 238 5.57 -11.71 -4.26
N GLN A 239 4.51 -11.95 -5.05
CA GLN A 239 3.18 -12.27 -4.51
C GLN A 239 3.20 -13.60 -3.74
N MET A 240 2.24 -13.77 -2.81
CA MET A 240 2.00 -15.04 -2.13
C MET A 240 1.71 -16.16 -3.14
N ASN A 241 2.28 -17.33 -2.92
CA ASN A 241 1.93 -18.54 -3.67
C ASN A 241 0.57 -19.04 -3.21
N PHE A 242 -0.30 -19.44 -4.16
CA PHE A 242 -1.60 -20.00 -3.88
C PHE A 242 -1.76 -21.37 -4.50
N LEU A 243 -2.27 -22.34 -3.73
CA LEU A 243 -2.53 -23.71 -4.15
C LEU A 243 -3.91 -24.14 -3.62
N ASP A 244 -4.59 -24.97 -4.40
CA ASP A 244 -5.80 -25.64 -3.91
C ASP A 244 -5.41 -26.83 -3.05
N ALA A 245 -6.04 -26.98 -1.89
CA ALA A 245 -5.81 -28.04 -0.93
C ALA A 245 -7.12 -28.63 -0.43
N VAL A 246 -7.17 -29.93 -0.24
CA VAL A 246 -8.30 -30.60 0.44
C VAL A 246 -7.95 -30.74 1.93
N VAL A 247 -8.86 -30.34 2.79
CA VAL A 247 -8.72 -30.49 4.24
C VAL A 247 -9.04 -31.92 4.64
N GLU A 248 -8.17 -32.54 5.42
CA GLU A 248 -8.41 -33.86 6.04
C GLU A 248 -8.33 -33.71 7.57
N VAL A 249 -9.41 -34.07 8.27
CA VAL A 249 -9.48 -34.00 9.73
C VAL A 249 -9.37 -35.40 10.33
N GLN A 250 -8.51 -35.53 11.36
CA GLN A 250 -8.34 -36.79 12.12
C GLN A 250 -8.36 -36.46 13.61
N GLY A 251 -9.51 -36.60 14.25
CA GLY A 251 -9.70 -36.20 15.66
C GLY A 251 -9.49 -34.69 15.84
N ASP A 252 -8.56 -34.31 16.69
CA ASP A 252 -8.20 -32.90 16.95
C ASP A 252 -7.09 -32.36 16.01
N ALA A 253 -6.63 -33.17 15.08
CA ALA A 253 -5.63 -32.80 14.11
C ALA A 253 -6.24 -32.57 12.73
N ALA A 254 -5.67 -31.68 11.94
CA ALA A 254 -6.02 -31.46 10.56
C ALA A 254 -4.78 -31.34 9.68
N SER A 255 -4.90 -31.74 8.43
CA SER A 255 -3.86 -31.59 7.42
C SER A 255 -4.44 -31.07 6.11
N LEU A 256 -3.59 -30.47 5.28
CA LEU A 256 -3.92 -30.06 3.91
C LEU A 256 -3.33 -31.07 2.92
N LYS A 257 -4.15 -31.61 2.05
CA LYS A 257 -3.71 -32.48 0.97
C LYS A 257 -3.52 -31.66 -0.32
N VAL A 258 -2.27 -31.53 -0.75
CA VAL A 258 -1.86 -30.77 -1.93
C VAL A 258 -0.97 -31.65 -2.79
N ALA A 259 -1.30 -31.81 -4.09
CA ALA A 259 -0.47 -32.54 -5.03
C ALA A 259 0.00 -33.94 -4.53
N GLY A 260 -0.88 -34.66 -3.83
CA GLY A 260 -0.59 -35.98 -3.24
C GLY A 260 0.28 -35.96 -1.97
N LYS A 261 0.66 -34.80 -1.48
CA LYS A 261 1.37 -34.59 -0.19
C LYS A 261 0.39 -34.19 0.90
N SER A 262 0.67 -34.60 2.14
CA SER A 262 -0.08 -34.18 3.32
C SER A 262 0.76 -33.17 4.12
N ILE A 263 0.23 -32.00 4.36
CA ILE A 263 0.85 -30.90 5.12
C ILE A 263 0.13 -30.84 6.47
N PRO A 264 0.74 -31.25 7.58
CA PRO A 264 0.11 -31.19 8.89
C PRO A 264 -0.04 -29.75 9.35
N LEU A 265 -1.24 -29.38 9.81
CA LEU A 265 -1.50 -28.05 10.33
C LEU A 265 -1.03 -27.91 11.78
N PRO A 266 -0.47 -26.76 12.17
CA PRO A 266 -0.26 -26.41 13.57
C PRO A 266 -1.58 -26.47 14.35
N PRO A 267 -1.57 -26.83 15.67
CA PRO A 267 -2.79 -27.02 16.44
C PRO A 267 -3.78 -25.84 16.42
N ALA A 268 -3.24 -24.60 16.45
CA ALA A 268 -4.08 -23.40 16.41
C ALA A 268 -4.81 -23.22 15.07
N LYS A 269 -4.16 -23.56 13.95
CA LYS A 269 -4.75 -23.51 12.61
C LYS A 269 -5.71 -24.69 12.41
N ALA A 270 -5.31 -25.91 12.83
CA ALA A 270 -6.17 -27.09 12.79
C ALA A 270 -7.51 -26.85 13.51
N LYS A 271 -7.48 -26.28 14.71
CA LYS A 271 -8.67 -25.93 15.47
C LYS A 271 -9.65 -25.05 14.68
N LYS A 272 -9.16 -23.97 14.05
CA LYS A 272 -10.02 -23.06 13.27
C LYS A 272 -10.65 -23.74 12.05
N VAL A 273 -9.89 -24.60 11.38
CA VAL A 273 -10.37 -25.36 10.23
C VAL A 273 -11.42 -26.38 10.63
N ILE A 274 -11.22 -27.05 11.76
CA ILE A 274 -12.18 -28.04 12.31
C ILE A 274 -13.48 -27.35 12.78
N GLU A 275 -13.35 -26.27 13.58
CA GLU A 275 -14.51 -25.49 14.06
C GLU A 275 -15.30 -24.85 12.90
N GLY A 276 -14.64 -24.49 11.80
CA GLY A 276 -15.27 -23.98 10.58
C GLY A 276 -15.95 -25.07 9.72
N GLY A 277 -15.81 -26.35 10.05
CA GLY A 277 -16.45 -27.46 9.32
C GLY A 277 -15.88 -27.64 7.91
N TYR A 278 -14.57 -27.55 7.74
CA TYR A 278 -13.88 -27.65 6.44
C TYR A 278 -13.41 -29.06 6.08
N ASP A 279 -13.70 -30.07 6.90
CA ASP A 279 -13.33 -31.47 6.59
C ASP A 279 -13.85 -31.91 5.21
N GLY A 280 -12.98 -32.47 4.39
CA GLY A 280 -13.27 -32.88 3.01
C GLY A 280 -13.49 -31.74 2.01
N LYS A 281 -13.44 -30.48 2.43
CA LYS A 281 -13.63 -29.34 1.55
C LYS A 281 -12.30 -28.87 0.91
N THR A 282 -12.39 -28.31 -0.29
CA THR A 282 -11.27 -27.62 -0.93
C THR A 282 -11.16 -26.20 -0.40
N VAL A 283 -9.97 -25.82 0.02
CA VAL A 283 -9.59 -24.48 0.47
C VAL A 283 -8.45 -23.95 -0.39
N THR A 284 -8.21 -22.63 -0.37
CA THR A 284 -7.01 -22.07 -0.96
C THR A 284 -5.93 -21.97 0.12
N PHE A 285 -4.82 -22.66 -0.10
CA PHE A 285 -3.62 -22.60 0.72
C PHE A 285 -2.70 -21.51 0.20
N GLY A 286 -2.27 -20.59 1.06
CA GLY A 286 -1.34 -19.52 0.75
C GLY A 286 -0.03 -19.65 1.52
N ILE A 287 1.10 -19.43 0.83
CA ILE A 287 2.43 -19.37 1.46
C ILE A 287 3.29 -18.31 0.77
N ARG A 288 3.99 -17.51 1.56
CA ARG A 288 4.87 -16.49 1.00
C ARG A 288 6.15 -17.09 0.42
N PRO A 289 6.73 -16.47 -0.63
CA PRO A 289 7.96 -16.96 -1.25
C PRO A 289 9.14 -17.12 -0.28
N GLU A 290 9.26 -16.26 0.73
CA GLU A 290 10.29 -16.32 1.76
C GLU A 290 10.09 -17.43 2.80
N ASP A 291 8.88 -18.01 2.87
CA ASP A 291 8.55 -19.11 3.77
C ASP A 291 8.63 -20.49 3.05
N VAL A 292 9.21 -20.50 1.86
CA VAL A 292 9.57 -21.70 1.07
C VAL A 292 11.08 -21.83 1.06
N TYR A 293 11.59 -22.82 1.78
CA TYR A 293 13.02 -23.00 2.05
C TYR A 293 13.65 -24.09 1.21
N ASP A 294 14.87 -23.84 0.71
CA ASP A 294 15.77 -24.80 0.02
C ASP A 294 16.97 -25.21 0.89
N SER A 295 17.10 -24.64 2.10
CA SER A 295 18.24 -24.90 2.99
C SER A 295 18.15 -26.29 3.65
N GLU A 296 19.23 -27.05 3.64
CA GLU A 296 19.32 -28.38 4.25
C GLU A 296 18.90 -28.36 5.73
N MET A 297 19.38 -27.38 6.48
CA MET A 297 19.08 -27.25 7.91
C MET A 297 17.59 -27.14 8.21
N PHE A 298 16.82 -26.42 7.35
CA PHE A 298 15.38 -26.32 7.50
C PHE A 298 14.68 -27.59 7.04
N ILE A 299 15.12 -28.16 5.92
CA ILE A 299 14.56 -29.39 5.32
C ILE A 299 14.64 -30.57 6.27
N GLU A 300 15.75 -30.74 7.03
CA GLU A 300 15.93 -31.85 8.00
C GLU A 300 14.88 -31.85 9.13
N THR A 301 14.36 -30.69 9.50
CA THR A 301 13.38 -30.52 10.59
C THR A 301 11.95 -30.28 10.09
N ALA A 302 11.80 -30.03 8.81
CA ALA A 302 10.51 -29.66 8.23
C ALA A 302 9.50 -30.82 8.20
N LYS A 303 8.25 -30.51 8.49
CA LYS A 303 7.14 -31.48 8.46
C LYS A 303 6.60 -31.78 7.06
N CYS A 304 6.90 -30.92 6.08
CA CYS A 304 6.49 -31.08 4.71
C CYS A 304 7.65 -30.75 3.78
N VAL A 305 8.17 -31.77 3.13
CA VAL A 305 9.27 -31.67 2.14
C VAL A 305 8.77 -32.19 0.79
N PHE A 306 9.12 -31.50 -0.28
CA PHE A 306 8.85 -31.93 -1.65
C PHE A 306 10.04 -31.64 -2.55
N GLU A 307 10.07 -32.30 -3.70
CA GLU A 307 11.10 -32.08 -4.73
C GLU A 307 10.45 -31.43 -5.94
N SER A 308 11.17 -30.49 -6.54
CA SER A 308 10.74 -29.90 -7.81
C SER A 308 11.93 -29.48 -8.65
N THR A 309 11.71 -29.41 -9.96
CA THR A 309 12.72 -28.98 -10.95
C THR A 309 12.62 -27.47 -11.14
N ILE A 310 13.74 -26.77 -10.98
CA ILE A 310 13.83 -25.32 -11.19
C ILE A 310 13.64 -25.01 -12.68
N LYS A 311 12.67 -24.13 -12.96
CA LYS A 311 12.41 -23.63 -14.32
C LYS A 311 13.19 -22.37 -14.63
N VAL A 312 13.17 -21.40 -13.67
CA VAL A 312 13.83 -20.10 -13.83
C VAL A 312 14.57 -19.76 -12.55
N TYR A 313 15.72 -19.14 -12.71
CA TYR A 313 16.56 -18.60 -11.64
C TYR A 313 16.75 -17.10 -11.89
N GLU A 314 16.38 -16.27 -10.95
CA GLU A 314 16.49 -14.83 -11.04
C GLU A 314 17.31 -14.27 -9.87
N LEU A 315 18.53 -13.78 -10.16
CA LEU A 315 19.44 -13.20 -9.15
C LEU A 315 19.17 -11.70 -9.00
N LEU A 316 18.73 -11.29 -7.80
CA LEU A 316 18.45 -9.90 -7.45
C LEU A 316 19.51 -9.29 -6.51
N GLY A 317 20.74 -9.77 -6.59
CA GLY A 317 21.86 -9.33 -5.77
C GLY A 317 21.95 -10.07 -4.44
N ALA A 318 21.25 -9.64 -3.41
CA ALA A 318 21.29 -10.26 -2.07
C ALA A 318 20.39 -11.50 -1.95
N GLU A 319 19.45 -11.68 -2.87
CA GLU A 319 18.46 -12.76 -2.86
C GLU A 319 18.25 -13.32 -4.26
N VAL A 320 17.68 -14.53 -4.32
CA VAL A 320 17.36 -15.24 -5.54
C VAL A 320 15.89 -15.64 -5.52
N TYR A 321 15.21 -15.49 -6.66
CA TYR A 321 13.90 -16.08 -6.88
C TYR A 321 14.06 -17.33 -7.72
N LEU A 322 13.55 -18.46 -7.19
CA LEU A 322 13.47 -19.75 -7.85
C LEU A 322 12.02 -19.99 -8.26
N TYR A 323 11.78 -20.19 -9.56
CA TYR A 323 10.47 -20.50 -10.11
C TYR A 323 10.40 -21.97 -10.48
N PHE A 324 9.39 -22.66 -9.99
CA PHE A 324 9.18 -24.09 -10.20
C PHE A 324 7.69 -24.42 -10.07
N ASP A 325 7.29 -25.67 -10.34
CA ASP A 325 5.90 -26.10 -10.14
C ASP A 325 5.84 -27.19 -9.07
N LEU A 326 4.76 -27.18 -8.31
CA LEU A 326 4.32 -28.32 -7.51
C LEU A 326 3.04 -28.90 -8.16
N ALA A 327 3.17 -29.99 -8.89
CA ALA A 327 2.17 -30.48 -9.84
C ALA A 327 1.78 -29.40 -10.86
N GLU A 328 0.52 -28.96 -10.89
CA GLU A 328 0.03 -27.89 -11.78
C GLU A 328 0.20 -26.47 -11.22
N PHE A 329 0.62 -26.32 -9.98
CA PHE A 329 0.69 -25.02 -9.32
C PHE A 329 2.08 -24.38 -9.50
N PRO A 330 2.17 -23.20 -10.15
CA PRO A 330 3.42 -22.45 -10.23
C PRO A 330 3.76 -21.83 -8.86
N LEU A 331 5.00 -22.03 -8.42
CA LEU A 331 5.50 -21.54 -7.15
C LEU A 331 6.76 -20.69 -7.36
N THR A 332 6.94 -19.75 -6.45
CA THR A 332 8.15 -18.96 -6.30
C THR A 332 8.71 -19.17 -4.91
N ALA A 333 10.01 -19.48 -4.79
CA ALA A 333 10.75 -19.39 -3.52
C ALA A 333 11.70 -18.19 -3.57
N ARG A 334 11.78 -17.47 -2.46
CA ARG A 334 12.76 -16.40 -2.23
C ARG A 334 13.83 -16.93 -1.29
N VAL A 335 15.01 -17.18 -1.84
CA VAL A 335 16.10 -17.86 -1.15
C VAL A 335 17.36 -16.98 -1.08
N ASP A 336 18.33 -17.40 -0.26
CA ASP A 336 19.63 -16.71 -0.13
C ASP A 336 20.42 -16.78 -1.46
N SER A 337 21.16 -15.73 -1.77
CA SER A 337 21.98 -15.65 -2.99
C SER A 337 23.09 -16.71 -3.07
N ARG A 338 23.39 -17.39 -1.94
CA ARG A 338 24.35 -18.50 -1.90
C ARG A 338 23.78 -19.85 -2.36
N THR A 339 22.48 -19.91 -2.71
CA THR A 339 21.88 -21.14 -3.24
C THR A 339 22.68 -21.66 -4.45
N THR A 340 22.88 -22.96 -4.48
CA THR A 340 23.53 -23.65 -5.61
C THR A 340 22.54 -24.09 -6.70
N ALA A 341 21.23 -23.95 -6.44
CA ALA A 341 20.17 -24.33 -7.38
C ALA A 341 20.28 -23.60 -8.71
N ARG A 342 20.11 -24.33 -9.81
CA ARG A 342 20.14 -23.78 -11.20
C ARG A 342 18.97 -24.33 -12.02
N PRO A 343 18.57 -23.66 -13.10
CA PRO A 343 17.56 -24.19 -14.02
C PRO A 343 17.89 -25.60 -14.49
N GLY A 344 16.94 -26.53 -14.38
CA GLY A 344 17.09 -27.96 -14.68
C GLY A 344 17.47 -28.82 -13.47
N ASP A 345 17.95 -28.25 -12.38
CA ASP A 345 18.23 -29.01 -11.16
C ASP A 345 16.92 -29.41 -10.46
N THR A 346 16.89 -30.61 -9.90
CA THR A 346 15.84 -31.06 -9.01
C THR A 346 16.27 -30.76 -7.56
N VAL A 347 15.53 -29.88 -6.89
CA VAL A 347 15.84 -29.35 -5.56
C VAL A 347 14.75 -29.74 -4.57
N LYS A 348 15.14 -30.04 -3.32
CA LYS A 348 14.21 -30.21 -2.22
C LYS A 348 13.81 -28.86 -1.67
N PHE A 349 12.52 -28.70 -1.42
CA PHE A 349 11.93 -27.56 -0.76
C PHE A 349 11.11 -27.98 0.46
N ALA A 350 10.99 -27.06 1.41
CA ALA A 350 10.11 -27.26 2.54
C ALA A 350 9.26 -25.98 2.79
N PHE A 351 7.99 -26.18 3.18
CA PHE A 351 7.12 -25.10 3.64
C PHE A 351 7.24 -24.88 5.14
N ASP A 352 7.31 -23.61 5.57
CA ASP A 352 7.09 -23.27 6.97
C ASP A 352 5.59 -23.35 7.30
N VAL A 353 5.18 -24.45 7.92
CA VAL A 353 3.77 -24.71 8.23
C VAL A 353 3.18 -23.73 9.25
N GLU A 354 4.01 -23.03 10.03
CA GLU A 354 3.56 -21.99 10.96
C GLU A 354 3.16 -20.70 10.22
N LYS A 355 3.68 -20.50 8.99
CA LYS A 355 3.49 -19.30 8.18
C LYS A 355 2.45 -19.45 7.07
N ILE A 356 1.78 -20.58 6.97
CA ILE A 356 0.74 -20.79 5.96
C ILE A 356 -0.52 -19.99 6.28
N HIS A 357 -1.23 -19.59 5.23
CA HIS A 357 -2.53 -18.97 5.29
C HIS A 357 -3.57 -19.88 4.64
N ILE A 358 -4.78 -19.91 5.15
CA ILE A 358 -5.86 -20.72 4.60
C ILE A 358 -7.07 -19.82 4.35
N PHE A 359 -7.57 -19.86 3.12
CA PHE A 359 -8.71 -19.07 2.68
C PHE A 359 -9.84 -20.01 2.23
N ASP A 360 -11.06 -19.59 2.51
CA ASP A 360 -12.26 -20.24 1.99
C ASP A 360 -12.28 -20.09 0.45
N LYS A 361 -12.51 -21.18 -0.26
CA LYS A 361 -12.44 -21.22 -1.72
C LYS A 361 -13.54 -20.44 -2.43
N GLU A 362 -14.73 -20.33 -1.80
CA GLU A 362 -15.91 -19.69 -2.38
C GLU A 362 -15.97 -18.20 -2.01
N THR A 363 -15.72 -17.88 -0.74
CA THR A 363 -15.85 -16.51 -0.22
C THR A 363 -14.57 -15.72 -0.31
N GLU A 364 -13.43 -16.37 -0.57
CA GLU A 364 -12.07 -15.81 -0.55
C GLU A 364 -11.66 -15.22 0.82
N GLN A 365 -12.46 -15.39 1.86
CA GLN A 365 -12.17 -14.89 3.20
C GLN A 365 -11.14 -15.78 3.92
N VAL A 366 -10.35 -15.17 4.80
CA VAL A 366 -9.37 -15.91 5.59
C VAL A 366 -10.08 -16.84 6.60
N ILE A 367 -9.68 -18.10 6.64
CA ILE A 367 -10.04 -19.06 7.68
C ILE A 367 -9.03 -18.95 8.83
N THR A 368 -7.75 -18.94 8.48
CA THR A 368 -6.64 -18.74 9.44
C THR A 368 -5.39 -18.20 8.76
N ASN A 369 -4.70 -17.33 9.49
CA ASN A 369 -3.38 -16.82 9.15
C ASN A 369 -2.31 -17.52 9.96
#